data_c9cd743882bfe9141ed299572d53f047
#
_entry.id   c9cd743882bfe9141ed299572d53f047
#
_cell.length_a   1.000
_cell.length_b   1.000
_cell.length_c   1.000
_cell.angle_alpha   90.00
_cell.angle_beta   90.00
_cell.angle_gamma   90.00
#
_symmetry.space_group_name_H-M   'P 1'
#
loop_
_entity.id
_entity.type
_entity.pdbx_description
1 polymer ?
#
loop_
_entity_poly.entity_id
_entity_poly.type
_entity_poly.pdbx_seq_one_letter_code
_entity_poly.pdbx_strand_id
1 'polypeptide(L)'
;MPVHLRNSRLRRTLLAALIAASVAAPVSGASSPAAVPAPVPAPLAPLRDADRGTLDARYAATRDGILAAGRMAARHGDRKRAAALRGMAEPRRHFLLFDGRDGGRTAEVFGDLTRAERIAVLVPGADTNLDRYWRLRNDSAALRRELGPGAAVVAWLGYKTPATVSPAALTTGRADTAAPGLTRFTDELHTARPAARISLLCHSYGSVVCARAAPGLRAVAALVLYASPGTGAHDVSALHTRATVWAGRGTADWVADVPHTRLRLPFVSIGFGPDPVSPGFGARAFDAGTGGHSDYLKPGSRSLKNIARIVSGTAPSGRSRHA
;
A
#
# COMPACT_ATOMS: atom_id res chain seq x y z
N MET A 1 42.81 -4.69 2.19
CA MET A 1 41.46 -4.40 1.79
C MET A 1 40.49 -5.47 2.33
N PRO A 2 39.93 -5.33 3.53
CA PRO A 2 38.59 -5.88 3.81
C PRO A 2 37.82 -5.09 4.89
N VAL A 3 37.54 -3.80 4.68
CA VAL A 3 36.79 -3.01 5.69
C VAL A 3 35.27 -3.00 5.37
N HIS A 4 34.88 -3.17 4.11
CA HIS A 4 33.46 -3.11 3.72
C HIS A 4 32.61 -4.32 4.14
N LEU A 5 33.18 -5.51 4.26
CA LEU A 5 32.45 -6.74 4.63
C LEU A 5 32.11 -6.81 6.13
N ARG A 6 32.91 -6.18 7.00
CA ARG A 6 32.65 -6.14 8.45
C ARG A 6 31.49 -5.23 8.81
N ASN A 7 31.31 -4.10 8.10
CA ASN A 7 30.23 -3.16 8.37
C ASN A 7 28.85 -3.69 7.98
N SER A 8 28.75 -4.54 6.93
CA SER A 8 27.47 -5.12 6.52
C SER A 8 26.98 -6.18 7.53
N ARG A 9 27.88 -6.99 8.08
CA ARG A 9 27.55 -7.98 9.13
C ARG A 9 27.17 -7.29 10.44
N LEU A 10 27.87 -6.24 10.83
CA LEU A 10 27.56 -5.46 12.03
C LEU A 10 26.18 -4.76 11.92
N ARG A 11 25.86 -4.19 10.75
CA ARG A 11 24.56 -3.59 10.47
C ARG A 11 23.42 -4.62 10.50
N ARG A 12 23.65 -5.81 9.93
CA ARG A 12 22.68 -6.93 9.98
C ARG A 12 22.47 -7.43 11.42
N THR A 13 23.52 -7.51 12.21
CA THR A 13 23.42 -7.93 13.61
C THR A 13 22.74 -6.87 14.46
N LEU A 14 23.01 -5.58 14.24
CA LEU A 14 22.35 -4.47 14.93
C LEU A 14 20.86 -4.35 14.54
N LEU A 15 20.49 -4.54 13.28
CA LEU A 15 19.10 -4.60 12.83
C LEU A 15 18.38 -5.82 13.42
N ALA A 16 19.03 -6.99 13.44
CA ALA A 16 18.48 -8.19 14.08
C ALA A 16 18.35 -8.02 15.59
N ALA A 17 19.30 -7.35 16.25
CA ALA A 17 19.25 -7.04 17.67
C ALA A 17 18.17 -6.00 18.01
N LEU A 18 17.95 -4.98 17.15
CA LEU A 18 16.86 -4.02 17.29
C LEU A 18 15.48 -4.69 17.12
N ILE A 19 15.35 -5.64 16.20
CA ILE A 19 14.16 -6.45 16.01
C ILE A 19 13.93 -7.37 17.22
N ALA A 20 14.98 -8.01 17.74
CA ALA A 20 14.90 -8.86 18.93
C ALA A 20 14.62 -8.06 20.20
N ALA A 21 15.21 -6.87 20.36
CA ALA A 21 14.97 -5.99 21.50
C ALA A 21 13.54 -5.42 21.50
N SER A 22 12.92 -5.19 20.35
CA SER A 22 11.52 -4.75 20.27
C SER A 22 10.52 -5.84 20.69
N VAL A 23 10.92 -7.11 20.63
CA VAL A 23 10.10 -8.25 21.07
C VAL A 23 10.29 -8.53 22.57
N ALA A 24 11.42 -8.17 23.15
CA ALA A 24 11.76 -8.45 24.54
C ALA A 24 11.50 -7.29 25.51
N ALA A 25 11.15 -6.10 25.01
CA ALA A 25 10.77 -4.99 25.88
C ALA A 25 9.42 -5.30 26.54
N PRO A 26 9.33 -5.26 27.91
CA PRO A 26 8.04 -5.34 28.56
C PRO A 26 7.17 -4.21 27.99
N VAL A 27 5.90 -4.52 27.71
CA VAL A 27 4.87 -3.53 27.35
C VAL A 27 4.63 -2.65 28.59
N SER A 28 5.61 -1.83 28.91
CA SER A 28 5.44 -0.71 29.82
C SER A 28 4.51 0.24 29.08
N GLY A 29 3.31 0.45 29.64
CA GLY A 29 2.21 1.18 29.06
C GLY A 29 2.58 2.58 28.56
N ALA A 30 3.20 2.66 27.42
CA ALA A 30 3.14 3.84 26.60
C ALA A 30 1.68 3.93 26.14
N SER A 31 0.88 4.71 26.84
CA SER A 31 -0.47 5.08 26.44
C SER A 31 -0.39 5.54 24.99
N SER A 32 -0.89 4.71 24.07
CA SER A 32 -1.11 5.18 22.69
C SER A 32 -1.87 6.51 22.81
N PRO A 33 -1.46 7.58 22.10
CA PRO A 33 -2.22 8.84 22.13
C PRO A 33 -3.69 8.50 21.95
N ALA A 34 -4.55 9.06 22.78
CA ALA A 34 -5.98 8.77 22.75
C ALA A 34 -6.46 8.86 21.32
N ALA A 35 -7.11 7.79 20.84
CA ALA A 35 -7.55 7.73 19.45
C ALA A 35 -8.49 8.92 19.19
N VAL A 36 -8.20 9.73 18.20
CA VAL A 36 -9.08 10.83 17.80
C VAL A 36 -10.44 10.25 17.41
N PRO A 37 -11.52 10.59 18.10
CA PRO A 37 -12.83 10.01 17.82
C PRO A 37 -13.33 10.43 16.43
N ALA A 38 -14.03 9.53 15.77
CA ALA A 38 -14.71 9.81 14.52
C ALA A 38 -16.09 9.14 14.52
N PRO A 39 -17.07 9.66 13.80
CA PRO A 39 -18.38 9.05 13.70
C PRO A 39 -18.29 7.69 13.00
N VAL A 40 -19.25 6.82 13.29
CA VAL A 40 -19.44 5.60 12.50
C VAL A 40 -19.79 6.00 11.07
N PRO A 41 -19.08 5.47 10.06
CA PRO A 41 -19.40 5.79 8.66
C PRO A 41 -20.83 5.40 8.31
N ALA A 42 -21.50 6.24 7.53
CA ALA A 42 -22.75 5.84 6.92
C ALA A 42 -22.55 4.64 5.99
N PRO A 43 -23.46 3.67 5.98
CA PRO A 43 -23.40 2.57 5.01
C PRO A 43 -23.39 3.11 3.59
N LEU A 44 -22.45 2.67 2.78
CA LEU A 44 -22.39 2.96 1.36
C LEU A 44 -22.88 1.73 0.58
N ALA A 45 -23.80 1.91 -0.36
CA ALA A 45 -24.19 0.84 -1.26
C ALA A 45 -22.97 0.36 -2.07
N PRO A 46 -22.85 -0.91 -2.46
CA PRO A 46 -21.77 -1.37 -3.34
C PRO A 46 -21.72 -0.55 -4.64
N LEU A 47 -20.51 -0.25 -5.10
CA LEU A 47 -20.31 0.47 -6.35
C LEU A 47 -20.56 -0.48 -7.51
N ARG A 48 -21.72 -0.37 -8.16
CA ARG A 48 -22.14 -1.25 -9.27
C ARG A 48 -21.86 -0.63 -10.64
N ASP A 49 -21.74 0.68 -10.70
CA ASP A 49 -21.48 1.45 -11.90
C ASP A 49 -20.55 2.63 -11.59
N ALA A 50 -19.79 3.04 -12.58
CA ALA A 50 -18.94 4.22 -12.52
C ALA A 50 -19.46 5.35 -13.41
N ASP A 51 -20.78 5.43 -13.62
CA ASP A 51 -21.38 6.60 -14.24
C ASP A 51 -21.21 7.86 -13.36
N ARG A 52 -21.36 9.01 -13.99
CA ARG A 52 -21.14 10.29 -13.30
C ARG A 52 -22.06 10.47 -12.09
N GLY A 53 -23.35 10.15 -12.23
CA GLY A 53 -24.34 10.36 -11.17
C GLY A 53 -24.03 9.48 -9.94
N THR A 54 -23.74 8.20 -10.17
CA THR A 54 -23.36 7.24 -9.11
C THR A 54 -22.09 7.68 -8.38
N LEU A 55 -21.06 8.13 -9.13
CA LEU A 55 -19.82 8.59 -8.52
C LEU A 55 -19.98 9.92 -7.79
N ASP A 56 -20.72 10.88 -8.35
CA ASP A 56 -20.96 12.18 -7.69
C ASP A 56 -21.72 12.00 -6.37
N ALA A 57 -22.74 11.14 -6.34
CA ALA A 57 -23.46 10.78 -5.12
C ALA A 57 -22.54 10.11 -4.08
N ARG A 58 -21.66 9.17 -4.52
CA ARG A 58 -20.67 8.52 -3.67
C ARG A 58 -19.68 9.50 -3.08
N TYR A 59 -19.13 10.39 -3.90
CA TYR A 59 -18.18 11.43 -3.48
C TYR A 59 -18.81 12.43 -2.51
N ALA A 60 -20.05 12.83 -2.74
CA ALA A 60 -20.79 13.69 -1.82
C ALA A 60 -20.98 13.04 -0.46
N ALA A 61 -21.54 11.83 -0.41
CA ALA A 61 -21.76 11.08 0.83
C ALA A 61 -20.46 10.87 1.63
N THR A 62 -19.36 10.57 0.93
CA THR A 62 -18.05 10.38 1.55
C THR A 62 -17.50 11.71 2.08
N ARG A 63 -17.67 12.81 1.36
CA ARG A 63 -17.28 14.16 1.81
C ARG A 63 -18.02 14.55 3.08
N ASP A 64 -19.32 14.27 3.18
CA ASP A 64 -20.11 14.57 4.39
C ASP A 64 -19.57 13.81 5.60
N GLY A 65 -19.16 12.54 5.41
CA GLY A 65 -18.49 11.74 6.42
C GLY A 65 -17.15 12.34 6.88
N ILE A 66 -16.34 12.82 5.92
CA ILE A 66 -15.06 13.49 6.19
C ILE A 66 -15.30 14.78 6.99
N LEU A 67 -16.28 15.60 6.59
CA LEU A 67 -16.65 16.83 7.30
C LEU A 67 -17.15 16.55 8.72
N ALA A 68 -17.97 15.52 8.90
CA ALA A 68 -18.45 15.11 10.21
C ALA A 68 -17.29 14.67 11.13
N ALA A 69 -16.36 13.90 10.61
CA ALA A 69 -15.15 13.51 11.34
C ALA A 69 -14.27 14.71 11.67
N GLY A 70 -14.13 15.68 10.75
CA GLY A 70 -13.40 16.92 10.98
C GLY A 70 -13.99 17.76 12.11
N ARG A 71 -15.33 17.87 12.16
CA ARG A 71 -16.03 18.55 13.27
C ARG A 71 -15.82 17.85 14.60
N MET A 72 -15.85 16.51 14.61
CA MET A 72 -15.63 15.72 15.83
C MET A 72 -14.17 15.86 16.32
N ALA A 73 -13.18 15.80 15.45
CA ALA A 73 -11.78 16.03 15.78
C ALA A 73 -11.57 17.44 16.35
N ALA A 74 -12.20 18.47 15.78
CA ALA A 74 -12.12 19.84 16.29
C ALA A 74 -12.70 19.97 17.70
N ARG A 75 -13.87 19.36 17.96
CA ARG A 75 -14.48 19.32 19.31
C ARG A 75 -13.62 18.56 20.33
N HIS A 76 -12.90 17.54 19.86
CA HIS A 76 -11.94 16.78 20.68
C HIS A 76 -10.64 17.55 20.95
N GLY A 77 -10.44 18.70 20.33
CA GLY A 77 -9.22 19.50 20.47
C GLY A 77 -8.10 19.15 19.50
N ASP A 78 -8.26 18.12 18.64
CA ASP A 78 -7.24 17.78 17.63
C ASP A 78 -7.36 18.69 16.39
N ARG A 79 -6.75 19.87 16.51
CA ARG A 79 -6.74 20.88 15.45
C ARG A 79 -6.03 20.40 14.19
N LYS A 80 -4.98 19.59 14.35
CA LYS A 80 -4.19 19.07 13.22
C LYS A 80 -5.02 18.10 12.39
N ARG A 81 -5.66 17.11 13.03
CA ARG A 81 -6.56 16.17 12.36
C ARG A 81 -7.75 16.90 11.73
N ALA A 82 -8.34 17.85 12.44
CA ALA A 82 -9.45 18.66 11.92
C ALA A 82 -9.05 19.45 10.67
N ALA A 83 -7.86 20.04 10.64
CA ALA A 83 -7.35 20.76 9.47
C ALA A 83 -7.07 19.79 8.29
N ALA A 84 -6.46 18.63 8.56
CA ALA A 84 -6.23 17.61 7.54
C ALA A 84 -7.53 17.12 6.91
N LEU A 85 -8.56 16.85 7.72
CA LEU A 85 -9.87 16.42 7.23
C LEU A 85 -10.60 17.51 6.44
N ARG A 86 -10.49 18.79 6.83
CA ARG A 86 -11.01 19.89 5.99
C ARG A 86 -10.34 19.93 4.62
N GLY A 87 -9.02 19.76 4.55
CA GLY A 87 -8.30 19.66 3.26
C GLY A 87 -8.69 18.44 2.46
N MET A 88 -9.07 17.31 3.10
CA MET A 88 -9.62 16.15 2.40
C MET A 88 -11.02 16.41 1.84
N ALA A 89 -11.83 17.24 2.49
CA ALA A 89 -13.19 17.54 2.07
C ALA A 89 -13.28 18.62 0.95
N GLU A 90 -12.15 19.07 0.41
CA GLU A 90 -12.15 20.00 -0.73
C GLU A 90 -12.93 19.43 -1.92
N PRO A 91 -13.73 20.26 -2.66
CA PRO A 91 -14.60 19.80 -3.73
C PRO A 91 -13.91 19.04 -4.87
N ARG A 92 -12.62 19.32 -5.09
CA ARG A 92 -11.81 18.68 -6.15
C ARG A 92 -11.24 17.31 -5.74
N ARG A 93 -11.49 16.89 -4.51
CA ARG A 93 -11.00 15.60 -4.00
C ARG A 93 -12.15 14.59 -3.96
N HIS A 94 -11.91 13.44 -4.52
CA HIS A 94 -12.91 12.40 -4.75
C HIS A 94 -12.57 11.15 -3.95
N PHE A 95 -13.47 10.74 -3.06
CA PHE A 95 -13.25 9.58 -2.21
C PHE A 95 -14.36 8.54 -2.40
N LEU A 96 -13.99 7.29 -2.62
CA LEU A 96 -14.92 6.16 -2.73
C LEU A 96 -15.34 5.59 -1.37
N LEU A 97 -14.49 5.74 -0.37
CA LEU A 97 -14.76 5.35 1.02
C LEU A 97 -14.00 6.25 1.99
N PHE A 98 -14.55 6.38 3.19
CA PHE A 98 -13.90 7.04 4.31
C PHE A 98 -14.41 6.48 5.64
N ASP A 99 -13.48 6.18 6.57
CA ASP A 99 -13.73 5.87 7.97
C ASP A 99 -12.62 6.55 8.80
N GLY A 100 -12.97 7.50 9.62
CA GLY A 100 -12.02 8.28 10.42
C GLY A 100 -11.48 7.57 11.66
N ARG A 101 -12.02 6.39 12.02
CA ARG A 101 -11.67 5.63 13.23
C ARG A 101 -10.35 4.87 13.05
N ASP A 102 -9.70 4.52 14.17
CA ASP A 102 -8.50 3.64 14.20
C ASP A 102 -7.37 4.05 13.24
N GLY A 103 -7.04 5.32 13.18
CA GLY A 103 -6.00 5.85 12.28
C GLY A 103 -6.52 6.16 10.87
N GLY A 104 -7.74 5.75 10.58
CA GLY A 104 -8.50 6.05 9.37
C GLY A 104 -8.32 5.07 8.23
N ARG A 105 -9.37 4.97 7.42
CA ARG A 105 -9.40 4.23 6.16
C ARG A 105 -10.01 5.11 5.10
N THR A 106 -9.43 5.08 3.90
CA THR A 106 -9.92 5.92 2.80
C THR A 106 -9.48 5.37 1.45
N ALA A 107 -10.24 5.70 0.39
CA ALA A 107 -9.84 5.46 -0.99
C ALA A 107 -10.07 6.72 -1.82
N GLU A 108 -9.00 7.47 -2.13
CA GLU A 108 -9.03 8.69 -2.94
C GLU A 108 -8.75 8.38 -4.40
N VAL A 109 -9.54 8.93 -5.30
CA VAL A 109 -9.41 8.76 -6.75
C VAL A 109 -8.68 9.95 -7.36
N PHE A 110 -7.71 9.67 -8.21
CA PHE A 110 -6.99 10.62 -9.05
C PHE A 110 -7.28 10.30 -10.52
N GLY A 111 -7.83 11.25 -11.24
CA GLY A 111 -8.28 11.07 -12.62
C GLY A 111 -9.78 10.82 -12.72
N ASP A 112 -10.24 10.50 -13.92
CA ASP A 112 -11.65 10.26 -14.22
C ASP A 112 -11.96 8.76 -14.23
N LEU A 113 -12.62 8.28 -13.18
CA LEU A 113 -12.99 6.87 -13.06
C LEU A 113 -14.08 6.48 -14.06
N THR A 114 -14.91 7.45 -14.53
CA THR A 114 -15.99 7.18 -15.52
C THR A 114 -15.45 6.68 -16.85
N ARG A 115 -14.23 7.10 -17.21
CA ARG A 115 -13.59 6.83 -18.51
C ARG A 115 -12.30 6.02 -18.38
N ALA A 116 -11.95 5.57 -17.17
CA ALA A 116 -10.70 4.87 -16.96
C ALA A 116 -10.67 3.53 -17.72
N GLU A 117 -9.66 3.36 -18.55
CA GLU A 117 -9.29 2.10 -19.22
C GLU A 117 -8.27 1.32 -18.37
N ARG A 118 -7.55 2.03 -17.51
CA ARG A 118 -6.53 1.51 -16.61
C ARG A 118 -6.75 2.07 -15.23
N ILE A 119 -6.82 1.19 -14.23
CA ILE A 119 -6.98 1.57 -12.83
C ILE A 119 -5.80 1.02 -12.05
N ALA A 120 -5.02 1.89 -11.40
CA ALA A 120 -3.96 1.51 -10.48
C ALA A 120 -4.42 1.74 -9.05
N VAL A 121 -4.38 0.71 -8.21
CA VAL A 121 -4.71 0.81 -6.78
C VAL A 121 -3.40 0.74 -5.98
N LEU A 122 -3.05 1.82 -5.29
CA LEU A 122 -1.88 1.86 -4.42
C LEU A 122 -2.24 1.37 -3.03
N VAL A 123 -1.56 0.31 -2.59
CA VAL A 123 -1.68 -0.28 -1.26
C VAL A 123 -0.44 0.08 -0.45
N PRO A 124 -0.56 0.96 0.56
CA PRO A 124 0.58 1.46 1.31
C PRO A 124 1.16 0.41 2.26
N GLY A 125 2.40 0.67 2.70
CA GLY A 125 3.07 -0.06 3.77
C GLY A 125 2.77 0.49 5.17
N ALA A 126 3.68 0.19 6.09
CA ALA A 126 3.65 0.63 7.49
C ALA A 126 3.59 2.17 7.62
N ASP A 127 3.22 2.64 8.80
CA ASP A 127 3.18 4.06 9.20
C ASP A 127 2.28 4.97 8.36
N THR A 128 1.39 4.43 7.54
CA THR A 128 0.43 5.20 6.76
C THR A 128 -0.91 5.28 7.50
N ASN A 129 -1.36 6.49 7.77
CA ASN A 129 -2.64 6.79 8.41
C ASN A 129 -3.14 8.17 7.94
N LEU A 130 -4.28 8.67 8.43
CA LEU A 130 -4.81 9.96 7.99
C LEU A 130 -3.88 11.14 8.29
N ASP A 131 -3.04 11.07 9.33
CA ASP A 131 -2.11 12.16 9.68
C ASP A 131 -0.87 12.18 8.77
N ARG A 132 -0.57 11.04 8.16
CA ARG A 132 0.56 10.86 7.22
C ARG A 132 0.08 10.54 5.80
N TYR A 133 -1.19 10.73 5.51
CA TYR A 133 -1.83 10.39 4.24
C TYR A 133 -1.23 11.13 3.04
N TRP A 134 -0.63 12.28 3.25
CA TRP A 134 -0.04 13.12 2.21
C TRP A 134 0.99 12.38 1.33
N ARG A 135 1.73 11.39 1.88
CA ARG A 135 2.70 10.60 1.11
C ARG A 135 2.00 9.74 0.07
N LEU A 136 1.04 8.93 0.51
CA LEU A 136 0.25 8.08 -0.39
C LEU A 136 -0.48 8.91 -1.45
N ARG A 137 -0.98 10.07 -1.06
CA ARG A 137 -1.62 11.04 -1.98
C ARG A 137 -0.65 11.55 -3.03
N ASN A 138 0.55 11.99 -2.64
CA ASN A 138 1.55 12.54 -3.55
C ASN A 138 2.04 11.48 -4.53
N ASP A 139 2.27 10.26 -4.07
CA ASP A 139 2.66 9.11 -4.88
C ASP A 139 1.57 8.77 -5.92
N SER A 140 0.31 8.76 -5.49
CA SER A 140 -0.83 8.52 -6.38
C SER A 140 -0.99 9.62 -7.43
N ALA A 141 -0.81 10.88 -7.04
CA ALA A 141 -0.85 12.00 -7.96
C ALA A 141 0.31 11.98 -8.97
N ALA A 142 1.51 11.58 -8.54
CA ALA A 142 2.67 11.43 -9.41
C ALA A 142 2.45 10.31 -10.43
N LEU A 143 1.99 9.15 -9.98
CA LEU A 143 1.66 8.04 -10.88
C LEU A 143 0.54 8.41 -11.86
N ARG A 144 -0.49 9.12 -11.40
CA ARG A 144 -1.56 9.56 -12.30
C ARG A 144 -1.05 10.47 -13.41
N ARG A 145 -0.13 11.39 -13.10
CA ARG A 145 0.52 12.24 -14.12
C ARG A 145 1.34 11.41 -15.12
N GLU A 146 2.12 10.45 -14.62
CA GLU A 146 2.96 9.58 -15.46
C GLU A 146 2.13 8.70 -16.39
N LEU A 147 0.99 8.18 -15.92
CA LEU A 147 0.09 7.33 -16.70
C LEU A 147 -0.65 8.08 -17.82
N GLY A 148 -0.82 9.40 -17.70
CA GLY A 148 -1.52 10.20 -18.70
C GLY A 148 -3.02 9.90 -18.81
N PRO A 149 -3.68 10.33 -19.91
CA PRO A 149 -5.11 10.15 -20.14
C PRO A 149 -5.55 8.67 -20.11
N GLY A 150 -6.84 8.42 -19.86
CA GLY A 150 -7.41 7.07 -19.84
C GLY A 150 -7.01 6.23 -18.63
N ALA A 151 -6.36 6.81 -17.63
CA ALA A 151 -6.02 6.13 -16.40
C ALA A 151 -6.68 6.78 -15.18
N ALA A 152 -7.03 5.98 -14.17
CA ALA A 152 -7.32 6.43 -12.83
C ALA A 152 -6.37 5.77 -11.83
N VAL A 153 -6.02 6.49 -10.77
CA VAL A 153 -5.22 5.97 -9.67
C VAL A 153 -6.04 6.08 -8.39
N VAL A 154 -6.08 5.01 -7.61
CA VAL A 154 -6.76 4.99 -6.32
C VAL A 154 -5.73 4.83 -5.20
N ALA A 155 -5.65 5.82 -4.32
CA ALA A 155 -4.89 5.73 -3.08
C ALA A 155 -5.72 4.96 -2.04
N TRP A 156 -5.48 3.67 -1.89
CA TRP A 156 -6.25 2.79 -1.01
C TRP A 156 -5.57 2.62 0.35
N LEU A 157 -6.00 3.35 1.34
CA LEU A 157 -5.70 3.14 2.75
C LEU A 157 -6.90 2.39 3.39
N GLY A 158 -7.09 1.13 3.06
CA GLY A 158 -8.26 0.37 3.49
C GLY A 158 -8.05 -0.44 4.77
N TYR A 159 -6.93 -0.25 5.47
CA TYR A 159 -6.59 -1.03 6.67
C TYR A 159 -5.79 -0.23 7.69
N LYS A 160 -5.77 -0.72 8.93
CA LYS A 160 -4.90 -0.18 9.99
C LYS A 160 -3.48 -0.69 9.77
N THR A 161 -2.61 0.15 9.22
CA THR A 161 -1.22 -0.22 8.95
C THR A 161 -0.47 -0.47 10.26
N PRO A 162 0.52 -1.36 10.30
CA PRO A 162 1.40 -1.48 11.47
C PRO A 162 2.31 -0.25 11.57
N ALA A 163 2.81 0.05 12.76
CA ALA A 163 3.96 0.92 12.89
C ALA A 163 5.23 0.15 12.50
N THR A 164 6.16 0.78 11.80
CA THR A 164 7.40 0.13 11.32
C THR A 164 8.17 -0.53 12.47
N VAL A 165 8.27 0.15 13.61
CA VAL A 165 8.89 -0.38 14.81
C VAL A 165 7.80 -0.97 15.71
N SER A 166 7.25 -2.12 15.33
CA SER A 166 6.27 -2.85 16.12
C SER A 166 6.27 -4.35 15.79
N PRO A 167 5.88 -5.23 16.72
CA PRO A 167 5.69 -6.66 16.43
C PRO A 167 4.69 -6.92 15.29
N ALA A 168 3.69 -6.05 15.15
CA ALA A 168 2.69 -6.16 14.07
C ALA A 168 3.31 -5.99 12.67
N ALA A 169 4.43 -5.26 12.54
CA ALA A 169 5.13 -5.10 11.26
C ALA A 169 5.92 -6.34 10.85
N LEU A 170 6.09 -7.31 11.75
CA LEU A 170 6.83 -8.55 11.51
C LEU A 170 5.91 -9.75 11.25
N THR A 171 4.60 -9.58 11.35
CA THR A 171 3.59 -10.65 11.25
C THR A 171 2.53 -10.34 10.19
N THR A 172 1.80 -11.36 9.76
CA THR A 172 0.76 -11.21 8.73
C THR A 172 -0.59 -10.72 9.28
N GLY A 173 -0.80 -10.62 10.60
CA GLY A 173 -2.12 -10.39 11.20
C GLY A 173 -2.85 -9.14 10.67
N ARG A 174 -2.14 -8.02 10.44
CA ARG A 174 -2.73 -6.83 9.82
C ARG A 174 -3.12 -7.07 8.36
N ALA A 175 -2.31 -7.83 7.64
CA ALA A 175 -2.58 -8.19 6.25
C ALA A 175 -3.74 -9.18 6.13
N ASP A 176 -3.83 -10.16 7.02
CA ASP A 176 -4.95 -11.11 7.08
C ASP A 176 -6.29 -10.40 7.30
N THR A 177 -6.30 -9.40 8.19
CA THR A 177 -7.49 -8.55 8.44
C THR A 177 -7.82 -7.65 7.25
N ALA A 178 -6.81 -7.18 6.51
CA ALA A 178 -6.97 -6.24 5.39
C ALA A 178 -7.42 -6.92 4.09
N ALA A 179 -6.97 -8.15 3.85
CA ALA A 179 -7.13 -8.85 2.58
C ALA A 179 -8.59 -8.96 2.10
N PRO A 180 -9.58 -9.34 2.93
CA PRO A 180 -10.98 -9.38 2.49
C PRO A 180 -11.51 -8.00 2.04
N GLY A 181 -11.06 -6.93 2.68
CA GLY A 181 -11.42 -5.56 2.32
C GLY A 181 -10.84 -5.14 0.97
N LEU A 182 -9.59 -5.51 0.69
CA LEU A 182 -8.95 -5.25 -0.60
C LEU A 182 -9.62 -6.04 -1.73
N THR A 183 -9.93 -7.30 -1.49
CA THR A 183 -10.65 -8.14 -2.45
C THR A 183 -12.00 -7.53 -2.81
N ARG A 184 -12.85 -7.24 -1.82
CA ARG A 184 -14.15 -6.59 -2.08
C ARG A 184 -14.00 -5.26 -2.83
N PHE A 185 -13.03 -4.44 -2.45
CA PHE A 185 -12.80 -3.16 -3.11
C PHE A 185 -12.42 -3.32 -4.58
N THR A 186 -11.57 -4.29 -4.92
CA THR A 186 -11.20 -4.57 -6.31
C THR A 186 -12.34 -5.17 -7.11
N ASP A 187 -13.17 -6.00 -6.50
CA ASP A 187 -14.36 -6.57 -7.12
C ASP A 187 -15.41 -5.48 -7.43
N GLU A 188 -15.61 -4.52 -6.52
CA GLU A 188 -16.47 -3.37 -6.75
C GLU A 188 -15.94 -2.49 -7.90
N LEU A 189 -14.63 -2.23 -7.95
CA LEU A 189 -14.02 -1.49 -9.06
C LEU A 189 -14.20 -2.21 -10.38
N HIS A 190 -14.03 -3.52 -10.40
CA HIS A 190 -14.23 -4.33 -11.60
C HIS A 190 -15.70 -4.34 -12.04
N THR A 191 -16.62 -4.50 -11.10
CA THR A 191 -18.05 -4.45 -11.39
C THR A 191 -18.45 -3.10 -11.99
N ALA A 192 -17.93 -2.00 -11.42
CA ALA A 192 -18.22 -0.66 -11.90
C ALA A 192 -17.52 -0.32 -13.24
N ARG A 193 -16.37 -0.93 -13.51
CA ARG A 193 -15.57 -0.71 -14.75
C ARG A 193 -15.02 -2.03 -15.29
N PRO A 194 -15.88 -2.91 -15.85
CA PRO A 194 -15.48 -4.27 -16.23
C PRO A 194 -14.45 -4.30 -17.37
N ALA A 195 -14.41 -3.29 -18.23
CA ALA A 195 -13.43 -3.18 -19.31
C ALA A 195 -12.08 -2.60 -18.85
N ALA A 196 -11.98 -2.04 -17.64
CA ALA A 196 -10.75 -1.44 -17.17
C ALA A 196 -9.73 -2.49 -16.70
N ARG A 197 -8.47 -2.31 -17.10
CA ARG A 197 -7.35 -3.10 -16.61
C ARG A 197 -6.98 -2.65 -15.19
N ILE A 198 -7.18 -3.50 -14.18
CA ILE A 198 -6.86 -3.20 -12.79
C ILE A 198 -5.47 -3.74 -12.45
N SER A 199 -4.63 -2.91 -11.82
CA SER A 199 -3.31 -3.28 -11.29
C SER A 199 -3.20 -2.87 -9.83
N LEU A 200 -2.67 -3.74 -8.97
CA LEU A 200 -2.37 -3.42 -7.57
C LEU A 200 -0.88 -3.09 -7.44
N LEU A 201 -0.59 -1.96 -6.80
CA LEU A 201 0.75 -1.47 -6.55
C LEU A 201 1.02 -1.52 -5.05
N CYS A 202 1.81 -2.48 -4.61
CA CYS A 202 1.90 -2.95 -3.24
C CYS A 202 3.24 -2.56 -2.65
N HIS A 203 3.26 -1.49 -1.86
CA HIS A 203 4.46 -0.93 -1.25
C HIS A 203 4.76 -1.57 0.10
N SER A 204 5.99 -2.01 0.30
CA SER A 204 6.50 -2.43 1.62
C SER A 204 5.58 -3.50 2.25
N TYR A 205 5.07 -3.30 3.48
CA TYR A 205 4.09 -4.19 4.12
C TYR A 205 2.79 -4.37 3.29
N GLY A 206 2.46 -3.43 2.42
CA GLY A 206 1.38 -3.58 1.44
C GLY A 206 1.56 -4.79 0.52
N SER A 207 2.80 -5.26 0.29
CA SER A 207 3.08 -6.50 -0.44
C SER A 207 2.52 -7.73 0.27
N VAL A 208 2.57 -7.74 1.61
CA VAL A 208 1.98 -8.81 2.43
C VAL A 208 0.45 -8.77 2.33
N VAL A 209 -0.15 -7.55 2.37
CA VAL A 209 -1.61 -7.37 2.19
C VAL A 209 -2.06 -7.90 0.83
N CYS A 210 -1.37 -7.50 -0.24
CA CYS A 210 -1.70 -7.95 -1.60
C CYS A 210 -1.52 -9.47 -1.75
N ALA A 211 -0.47 -10.04 -1.16
CA ALA A 211 -0.24 -11.48 -1.20
C ALA A 211 -1.35 -12.27 -0.48
N ARG A 212 -1.81 -11.77 0.67
CA ARG A 212 -2.93 -12.39 1.42
C ARG A 212 -4.27 -12.26 0.68
N ALA A 213 -4.45 -11.19 -0.09
CA ALA A 213 -5.64 -10.99 -0.93
C ALA A 213 -5.56 -11.77 -2.26
N ALA A 214 -4.37 -12.12 -2.74
CA ALA A 214 -4.09 -12.62 -4.08
C ALA A 214 -5.02 -13.74 -4.58
N PRO A 215 -5.38 -14.75 -3.77
CA PRO A 215 -6.30 -15.81 -4.23
C PRO A 215 -7.69 -15.31 -4.62
N GLY A 216 -8.14 -14.20 -4.02
CA GLY A 216 -9.44 -13.57 -4.29
C GLY A 216 -9.43 -12.53 -5.40
N LEU A 217 -8.26 -12.06 -5.84
CA LEU A 217 -8.11 -10.96 -6.80
C LEU A 217 -8.33 -11.41 -8.25
N ARG A 218 -9.54 -11.80 -8.59
CA ARG A 218 -9.87 -12.46 -9.88
C ARG A 218 -9.76 -11.51 -11.07
N ALA A 219 -10.05 -10.23 -10.88
CA ALA A 219 -10.07 -9.21 -11.94
C ALA A 219 -8.76 -8.40 -12.04
N VAL A 220 -7.78 -8.70 -11.20
CA VAL A 220 -6.49 -7.98 -11.19
C VAL A 220 -5.56 -8.55 -12.24
N ALA A 221 -5.07 -7.70 -13.13
CA ALA A 221 -4.18 -8.09 -14.22
C ALA A 221 -2.70 -8.10 -13.81
N ALA A 222 -2.30 -7.25 -12.88
CA ALA A 222 -0.93 -7.17 -12.39
C ALA A 222 -0.85 -6.90 -10.89
N LEU A 223 0.03 -7.61 -10.19
CA LEU A 223 0.50 -7.32 -8.84
C LEU A 223 1.93 -6.78 -8.93
N VAL A 224 2.16 -5.56 -8.49
CA VAL A 224 3.49 -4.94 -8.51
C VAL A 224 3.97 -4.80 -7.07
N LEU A 225 4.94 -5.64 -6.70
CA LEU A 225 5.55 -5.66 -5.38
C LEU A 225 6.81 -4.79 -5.41
N TYR A 226 6.84 -3.71 -4.65
CA TYR A 226 8.02 -2.84 -4.59
C TYR A 226 8.37 -2.48 -3.14
N ALA A 227 9.66 -2.33 -2.86
CA ALA A 227 10.15 -2.18 -1.49
C ALA A 227 9.68 -3.30 -0.55
N SER A 228 9.48 -4.52 -1.07
CA SER A 228 8.83 -5.60 -0.33
C SER A 228 9.77 -6.31 0.63
N PRO A 229 9.38 -6.48 1.93
CA PRO A 229 10.15 -7.28 2.88
C PRO A 229 9.91 -8.80 2.73
N GLY A 230 9.13 -9.20 1.74
CA GLY A 230 8.57 -10.53 1.52
C GLY A 230 7.05 -10.48 1.46
N THR A 231 6.42 -11.61 1.22
CA THR A 231 4.96 -11.69 1.00
C THR A 231 4.23 -12.63 1.97
N GLY A 232 4.98 -13.42 2.72
CA GLY A 232 4.44 -14.55 3.48
C GLY A 232 4.27 -15.82 2.65
N ALA A 233 4.46 -15.77 1.33
CA ALA A 233 4.52 -16.89 0.41
C ALA A 233 5.99 -17.25 0.09
N HIS A 234 6.25 -18.47 -0.34
CA HIS A 234 7.61 -18.91 -0.68
C HIS A 234 7.94 -18.63 -2.15
N ASP A 235 6.95 -18.53 -3.03
CA ASP A 235 7.10 -18.19 -4.44
C ASP A 235 5.77 -17.65 -5.02
N VAL A 236 5.79 -17.30 -6.31
CA VAL A 236 4.62 -16.80 -7.03
C VAL A 236 3.49 -17.83 -7.10
N SER A 237 3.79 -19.13 -7.20
CA SER A 237 2.77 -20.17 -7.28
C SER A 237 1.92 -20.24 -6.01
N ALA A 238 2.54 -20.01 -4.86
CA ALA A 238 1.88 -19.97 -3.55
C ALA A 238 1.00 -18.74 -3.33
N LEU A 239 1.01 -17.75 -4.22
CA LEU A 239 0.07 -16.64 -4.20
C LEU A 239 -1.29 -17.03 -4.77
N HIS A 240 -1.40 -18.14 -5.50
CA HIS A 240 -2.65 -18.62 -6.12
C HIS A 240 -3.38 -17.53 -6.91
N THR A 241 -2.65 -16.71 -7.66
CA THR A 241 -3.20 -15.59 -8.42
C THR A 241 -3.08 -15.82 -9.93
N ARG A 242 -4.01 -15.23 -10.70
CA ARG A 242 -3.94 -15.15 -12.16
C ARG A 242 -3.22 -13.88 -12.63
N ALA A 243 -2.98 -12.94 -11.73
CA ALA A 243 -2.28 -11.70 -12.05
C ALA A 243 -0.82 -11.97 -12.40
N THR A 244 -0.27 -11.23 -13.35
CA THR A 244 1.17 -11.20 -13.54
C THR A 244 1.84 -10.53 -12.33
N VAL A 245 2.73 -11.24 -11.65
CA VAL A 245 3.45 -10.71 -10.49
C VAL A 245 4.76 -10.09 -10.93
N TRP A 246 4.95 -8.83 -10.57
CA TRP A 246 6.16 -8.06 -10.80
C TRP A 246 6.82 -7.70 -9.48
N ALA A 247 8.15 -7.68 -9.43
CA ALA A 247 8.89 -7.26 -8.25
C ALA A 247 10.04 -6.32 -8.63
N GLY A 248 10.24 -5.27 -7.83
CA GLY A 248 11.34 -4.34 -8.01
C GLY A 248 11.82 -3.76 -6.68
N ARG A 249 13.13 -3.56 -6.55
CA ARG A 249 13.76 -2.93 -5.39
C ARG A 249 14.85 -1.97 -5.85
N GLY A 250 14.82 -0.74 -5.30
CA GLY A 250 15.86 0.25 -5.49
C GLY A 250 17.15 -0.16 -4.78
N THR A 251 18.29 0.19 -5.37
CA THR A 251 19.58 -0.26 -4.82
C THR A 251 19.94 0.40 -3.48
N ALA A 252 19.33 1.56 -3.16
CA ALA A 252 19.50 2.23 -1.86
C ALA A 252 18.35 1.92 -0.87
N ASP A 253 17.48 0.96 -1.17
CA ASP A 253 16.39 0.57 -0.28
C ASP A 253 16.91 -0.34 0.84
N TRP A 254 16.78 0.13 2.09
CA TRP A 254 17.21 -0.59 3.30
C TRP A 254 16.53 -1.95 3.48
N VAL A 255 15.39 -2.19 2.83
CA VAL A 255 14.70 -3.50 2.85
C VAL A 255 15.60 -4.60 2.28
N ALA A 256 16.61 -4.27 1.48
CA ALA A 256 17.63 -5.23 1.04
C ALA A 256 18.39 -5.88 2.21
N ASP A 257 18.51 -5.17 3.32
CA ASP A 257 19.24 -5.62 4.51
C ASP A 257 18.36 -6.37 5.52
N VAL A 258 17.03 -6.40 5.31
CA VAL A 258 16.09 -7.15 6.16
C VAL A 258 16.27 -8.64 5.90
N PRO A 259 16.35 -9.49 6.94
CA PRO A 259 16.38 -10.94 6.74
C PRO A 259 15.12 -11.44 6.03
N HIS A 260 15.28 -11.95 4.80
CA HIS A 260 14.20 -12.56 4.02
C HIS A 260 13.96 -14.01 4.46
N THR A 261 13.64 -14.17 5.73
CA THR A 261 13.37 -15.46 6.36
C THR A 261 11.98 -15.47 6.99
N ARG A 262 11.50 -16.66 7.33
CA ARG A 262 10.26 -16.84 8.08
C ARG A 262 10.48 -17.85 9.17
N LEU A 263 10.34 -17.42 10.41
CA LEU A 263 10.36 -18.29 11.58
C LEU A 263 8.93 -18.65 11.96
N ARG A 264 8.64 -19.94 11.98
CA ARG A 264 7.34 -20.46 12.43
C ARG A 264 7.44 -20.85 13.88
N LEU A 265 6.65 -20.22 14.74
CA LEU A 265 6.47 -20.57 16.14
C LEU A 265 5.06 -21.17 16.33
N PRO A 266 4.77 -21.85 17.47
CA PRO A 266 3.49 -22.53 17.67
C PRO A 266 2.24 -21.66 17.43
N PHE A 267 2.31 -20.37 17.78
CA PHE A 267 1.15 -19.46 17.71
C PHE A 267 1.36 -18.25 16.79
N VAL A 268 2.56 -18.06 16.23
CA VAL A 268 2.87 -16.88 15.38
C VAL A 268 3.99 -17.20 14.41
N SER A 269 3.94 -16.61 13.23
CA SER A 269 5.06 -16.60 12.28
C SER A 269 5.65 -15.20 12.22
N ILE A 270 6.97 -15.11 12.30
CA ILE A 270 7.74 -13.87 12.25
C ILE A 270 8.52 -13.84 10.93
N GLY A 271 8.48 -12.69 10.25
CA GLY A 271 9.08 -12.52 8.92
C GLY A 271 8.18 -13.00 7.77
N PHE A 272 8.56 -12.62 6.56
CA PHE A 272 7.69 -12.76 5.38
C PHE A 272 8.26 -13.68 4.29
N GLY A 273 9.34 -14.41 4.62
CA GLY A 273 9.93 -15.40 3.70
C GLY A 273 10.77 -14.78 2.60
N PRO A 274 10.92 -15.50 1.47
CA PRO A 274 11.84 -15.14 0.40
C PRO A 274 11.64 -13.73 -0.15
N ASP A 275 12.75 -13.16 -0.62
CA ASP A 275 12.79 -11.87 -1.30
C ASP A 275 12.05 -11.94 -2.65
N PRO A 276 11.02 -11.13 -2.89
CA PRO A 276 10.28 -11.15 -4.14
C PRO A 276 11.08 -10.79 -5.39
N VAL A 277 12.22 -10.09 -5.24
CA VAL A 277 13.11 -9.79 -6.38
C VAL A 277 14.11 -10.91 -6.67
N SER A 278 14.19 -11.94 -5.81
CA SER A 278 15.04 -13.08 -6.05
C SER A 278 14.52 -13.95 -7.22
N PRO A 279 15.39 -14.54 -8.04
CA PRO A 279 14.96 -15.44 -9.12
C PRO A 279 14.10 -16.62 -8.62
N GLY A 280 14.42 -17.16 -7.44
CA GLY A 280 13.70 -18.29 -6.85
C GLY A 280 12.27 -17.99 -6.44
N PHE A 281 11.91 -16.72 -6.25
CA PHE A 281 10.53 -16.33 -5.98
C PHE A 281 9.65 -16.40 -7.24
N GLY A 282 10.22 -16.21 -8.44
CA GLY A 282 9.52 -16.36 -9.71
C GLY A 282 8.72 -15.14 -10.17
N ALA A 283 8.80 -13.99 -9.51
CA ALA A 283 8.19 -12.75 -10.00
C ALA A 283 9.00 -12.19 -11.20
N ARG A 284 8.31 -11.51 -12.12
CA ARG A 284 8.98 -10.76 -13.19
C ARG A 284 9.67 -9.54 -12.58
N ALA A 285 10.98 -9.44 -12.77
CA ALA A 285 11.74 -8.33 -12.25
C ALA A 285 11.58 -7.08 -13.12
N PHE A 286 11.48 -5.90 -12.48
CA PHE A 286 11.61 -4.62 -13.16
C PHE A 286 12.69 -3.76 -12.49
N ASP A 287 13.32 -2.89 -13.27
CA ASP A 287 14.33 -1.95 -12.78
C ASP A 287 13.67 -0.83 -11.96
N ALA A 288 13.93 -0.80 -10.67
CA ALA A 288 13.44 0.22 -9.76
C ALA A 288 14.45 1.38 -9.54
N GLY A 289 15.60 1.36 -10.22
CA GLY A 289 16.63 2.41 -10.11
C GLY A 289 17.35 2.41 -8.77
N THR A 290 17.86 3.57 -8.38
CA THR A 290 18.73 3.76 -7.21
C THR A 290 18.01 4.36 -6.00
N GLY A 291 16.69 4.53 -6.06
CA GLY A 291 15.90 5.14 -4.99
C GLY A 291 15.91 4.34 -3.68
N GLY A 292 15.72 5.04 -2.56
CA GLY A 292 15.47 4.45 -1.25
C GLY A 292 14.01 4.02 -1.07
N HIS A 293 13.67 3.56 0.15
CA HIS A 293 12.38 2.93 0.49
C HIS A 293 11.12 3.75 0.15
N SER A 294 11.22 5.08 0.12
CA SER A 294 10.09 5.97 -0.15
C SER A 294 10.17 6.68 -1.50
N ASP A 295 11.09 6.28 -2.40
CA ASP A 295 11.42 7.05 -3.59
C ASP A 295 10.83 6.49 -4.89
N TYR A 296 10.12 5.37 -4.81
CA TYR A 296 9.67 4.61 -5.98
C TYR A 296 8.75 5.39 -6.91
N LEU A 297 7.89 6.23 -6.36
CA LEU A 297 6.93 7.03 -7.14
C LEU A 297 7.32 8.52 -7.21
N LYS A 298 8.57 8.86 -6.91
CA LYS A 298 9.09 10.21 -7.14
C LYS A 298 9.02 10.57 -8.64
N PRO A 299 8.57 11.79 -8.99
CA PRO A 299 8.57 12.25 -10.37
C PRO A 299 9.93 12.06 -11.04
N GLY A 300 9.91 11.52 -12.26
CA GLY A 300 11.11 11.28 -13.05
C GLY A 300 11.91 10.02 -12.69
N SER A 301 11.58 9.33 -11.58
CA SER A 301 12.28 8.11 -11.17
C SER A 301 12.09 6.99 -12.18
N ARG A 302 13.10 6.10 -12.27
CA ARG A 302 13.04 4.91 -13.14
C ARG A 302 11.94 3.95 -12.70
N SER A 303 11.75 3.77 -11.39
CA SER A 303 10.68 2.93 -10.84
C SER A 303 9.30 3.47 -11.23
N LEU A 304 9.04 4.77 -11.13
CA LEU A 304 7.76 5.36 -11.53
C LEU A 304 7.45 5.07 -13.01
N LYS A 305 8.41 5.29 -13.90
CA LYS A 305 8.26 5.02 -15.34
C LYS A 305 7.97 3.55 -15.62
N ASN A 306 8.71 2.63 -14.97
CA ASN A 306 8.51 1.21 -15.16
C ASN A 306 7.19 0.70 -14.55
N ILE A 307 6.80 1.19 -13.39
CA ILE A 307 5.48 0.89 -12.78
C ILE A 307 4.36 1.39 -13.71
N ALA A 308 4.47 2.59 -14.26
CA ALA A 308 3.49 3.11 -15.21
C ALA A 308 3.37 2.25 -16.48
N ARG A 309 4.48 1.74 -17.01
CA ARG A 309 4.48 0.78 -18.13
C ARG A 309 3.76 -0.52 -17.79
N ILE A 310 4.02 -1.09 -16.61
CA ILE A 310 3.34 -2.31 -16.15
C ILE A 310 1.83 -2.08 -16.04
N VAL A 311 1.40 -0.96 -15.45
CA VAL A 311 -0.03 -0.59 -15.35
C VAL A 311 -0.64 -0.43 -16.74
N SER A 312 0.11 0.12 -17.69
CA SER A 312 -0.32 0.28 -19.08
C SER A 312 -0.30 -1.02 -19.90
N GLY A 313 0.14 -2.13 -19.30
CA GLY A 313 0.22 -3.42 -20.00
C GLY A 313 1.42 -3.54 -20.94
N THR A 314 2.38 -2.61 -20.89
CA THR A 314 3.60 -2.62 -21.69
C THR A 314 4.78 -3.14 -20.85
N ALA A 315 5.79 -3.70 -21.53
CA ALA A 315 6.98 -4.20 -20.83
C ALA A 315 7.77 -3.04 -20.21
N PRO A 316 8.21 -3.17 -18.93
CA PRO A 316 9.15 -2.22 -18.35
C PRO A 316 10.49 -2.26 -19.09
N SER A 317 11.26 -1.17 -19.05
CA SER A 317 12.64 -1.20 -19.53
C SER A 317 13.45 -2.22 -18.72
N GLY A 318 14.28 -3.00 -19.40
CA GLY A 318 14.98 -4.14 -18.82
C GLY A 318 15.84 -3.79 -17.61
N ARG A 319 16.14 -4.79 -16.78
CA ARG A 319 17.19 -4.72 -15.76
C ARG A 319 18.48 -4.28 -16.42
N SER A 320 19.15 -3.26 -15.88
CA SER A 320 20.58 -3.17 -16.08
C SER A 320 21.19 -4.47 -15.55
N ARG A 321 21.70 -5.32 -16.45
CA ARG A 321 22.55 -6.43 -16.07
C ARG A 321 23.87 -5.82 -15.56
N HIS A 322 23.92 -5.54 -14.29
CA HIS A 322 25.19 -5.36 -13.59
C HIS A 322 25.24 -6.45 -12.52
N ALA A 323 26.12 -7.38 -12.84
CA ALA A 323 26.56 -8.49 -12.01
C ALA A 323 27.07 -8.03 -10.64
#